data_280cfceb0c90e2a5d8a6381d168d0781
#
_entry.id   280cfceb0c90e2a5d8a6381d168d0781
#
_cell.length_a   1.000
_cell.length_b   1.000
_cell.length_c   1.000
_cell.angle_alpha   90.00
_cell.angle_beta   90.00
_cell.angle_gamma   90.00
#
_symmetry.space_group_name_H-M   'P 1'
#
loop_
_entity.id
_entity.type
_entity.pdbx_description
1 polymer ?
#
loop_
_entity_poly.entity_id
_entity_poly.type
_entity_poly.pdbx_seq_one_letter_code
_entity_poly.pdbx_strand_id
1 'polypeptide(L)'
;MKSHILAAILGASMPLGLNSAEAHPRSGPHRHTTRVVVTKPVIVRPAPVRTVVTRAVVGQFFESVPGPHIRVVHAGRTYFVHDGVYYARQGRGYTVVRPVAGVRVATLPRGVAKVRIGGRTHYRYQNVTYRRVNSYYVVV
;
A
#
# COMPACT_ATOMS: atom_id res chain seq x y z
N MET A 1 23.12 -38.58 29.00
CA MET A 1 23.36 -39.91 28.39
C MET A 1 23.35 -39.64 26.90
N LYS A 2 24.54 -39.46 26.26
CA LYS A 2 25.29 -40.48 25.49
C LYS A 2 24.40 -41.05 24.37
N SER A 3 24.69 -41.00 23.09
CA SER A 3 25.90 -41.31 22.36
C SER A 3 25.66 -40.87 20.90
N HIS A 4 26.53 -40.23 20.18
CA HIS A 4 27.62 -40.74 19.34
C HIS A 4 27.24 -41.86 18.34
N ILE A 5 27.63 -41.65 17.08
CA ILE A 5 28.47 -42.51 16.22
C ILE A 5 28.28 -41.98 14.80
N LEU A 6 29.16 -41.34 14.11
CA LEU A 6 30.51 -41.61 13.59
C LEU A 6 30.59 -42.61 12.43
N ALA A 7 31.24 -42.16 11.37
CA ALA A 7 32.13 -42.84 10.43
C ALA A 7 31.45 -43.52 9.23
N ALA A 8 32.01 -43.62 8.05
CA ALA A 8 33.36 -43.51 7.48
C ALA A 8 33.18 -43.68 5.94
N ILE A 9 33.86 -42.94 5.09
CA ILE A 9 35.14 -43.21 4.40
C ILE A 9 35.16 -44.46 3.50
N LEU A 10 35.72 -44.25 2.36
CA LEU A 10 36.39 -45.09 1.33
C LEU A 10 35.61 -45.06 0.01
N GLY A 11 36.21 -44.88 -1.11
CA GLY A 11 37.59 -44.81 -1.54
C GLY A 11 37.61 -44.96 -3.05
N ALA A 12 38.55 -44.25 -3.63
CA ALA A 12 39.36 -44.53 -4.77
C ALA A 12 38.81 -45.41 -5.94
N SER A 13 38.91 -44.88 -7.15
CA SER A 13 39.76 -45.49 -8.14
C SER A 13 39.76 -44.75 -9.46
N MET A 14 40.89 -44.21 -9.87
CA MET A 14 41.17 -43.90 -11.28
C MET A 14 41.52 -45.21 -12.04
N PRO A 15 41.38 -45.15 -13.37
CA PRO A 15 42.53 -45.51 -14.19
C PRO A 15 42.88 -44.48 -15.25
N LEU A 16 44.19 -44.32 -15.41
CA LEU A 16 44.85 -43.73 -16.53
C LEU A 16 44.50 -44.47 -17.81
N GLY A 17 44.18 -43.76 -18.86
CA GLY A 17 44.16 -44.23 -20.22
C GLY A 17 44.87 -43.20 -21.10
N LEU A 18 46.11 -43.46 -21.40
CA LEU A 18 46.87 -42.87 -22.50
C LEU A 18 46.24 -43.35 -23.80
N ASN A 19 45.96 -42.50 -24.76
CA ASN A 19 46.41 -42.70 -26.13
C ASN A 19 46.12 -41.53 -27.06
N SER A 20 47.18 -41.18 -27.72
CA SER A 20 47.36 -40.96 -29.15
C SER A 20 46.96 -39.63 -29.73
N ALA A 21 48.03 -38.92 -30.04
CA ALA A 21 48.06 -37.78 -30.97
C ALA A 21 47.53 -38.20 -32.36
N GLU A 22 46.51 -37.48 -32.82
CA GLU A 22 46.29 -37.32 -34.25
C GLU A 22 46.17 -35.86 -34.61
N ALA A 23 47.09 -35.46 -35.44
CA ALA A 23 47.16 -34.17 -36.05
C ALA A 23 46.06 -33.99 -37.07
N HIS A 24 45.23 -32.97 -36.89
CA HIS A 24 44.22 -32.61 -37.88
C HIS A 24 44.40 -31.17 -38.37
N PRO A 25 44.07 -30.88 -39.60
CA PRO A 25 44.52 -29.77 -40.36
C PRO A 25 43.88 -28.45 -39.91
N ARG A 26 44.66 -27.41 -40.06
CA ARG A 26 44.29 -26.00 -39.91
C ARG A 26 42.98 -25.67 -40.66
N SER A 27 41.89 -25.52 -39.98
CA SER A 27 40.74 -24.77 -40.43
C SER A 27 40.85 -23.32 -39.93
N GLY A 28 40.65 -22.41 -40.85
CA GLY A 28 40.88 -20.98 -40.68
C GLY A 28 40.08 -20.30 -39.56
N PRO A 29 40.36 -19.02 -39.34
CA PRO A 29 39.75 -18.29 -38.24
C PRO A 29 38.27 -18.09 -38.50
N HIS A 30 37.45 -18.90 -37.86
CA HIS A 30 36.03 -18.58 -37.76
C HIS A 30 35.89 -17.34 -36.88
N ARG A 31 35.68 -16.22 -37.53
CA ARG A 31 35.23 -15.01 -36.86
C ARG A 31 33.86 -15.30 -36.24
N HIS A 32 33.85 -15.65 -34.99
CA HIS A 32 32.64 -15.60 -34.21
C HIS A 32 32.23 -14.15 -34.02
N THR A 33 31.38 -13.70 -34.92
CA THR A 33 30.72 -12.40 -34.74
C THR A 33 29.70 -12.62 -33.65
N THR A 34 30.12 -12.39 -32.42
CA THR A 34 29.19 -12.32 -31.29
C THR A 34 28.25 -11.15 -31.54
N ARG A 35 27.10 -11.44 -32.09
CA ARG A 35 26.03 -10.46 -32.23
C ARG A 35 25.53 -10.11 -30.83
N VAL A 36 26.04 -9.03 -30.26
CA VAL A 36 25.52 -8.47 -29.03
C VAL A 36 24.11 -8.01 -29.31
N VAL A 37 23.14 -8.80 -28.91
CA VAL A 37 21.73 -8.39 -28.91
C VAL A 37 21.57 -7.42 -27.74
N VAL A 38 21.66 -6.12 -28.03
CA VAL A 38 21.32 -5.08 -27.06
C VAL A 38 19.79 -5.10 -26.92
N THR A 39 19.30 -5.88 -25.99
CA THR A 39 17.91 -5.79 -25.55
C THR A 39 17.73 -4.48 -24.78
N LYS A 40 17.04 -3.52 -25.37
CA LYS A 40 16.64 -2.31 -24.66
C LYS A 40 15.82 -2.73 -23.45
N PRO A 41 16.12 -2.22 -22.24
CA PRO A 41 15.31 -2.52 -21.08
C PRO A 41 13.89 -2.02 -21.34
N VAL A 42 12.93 -2.93 -21.32
CA VAL A 42 11.50 -2.59 -21.34
C VAL A 42 11.18 -2.02 -19.96
N ILE A 43 11.07 -0.70 -19.86
CA ILE A 43 10.59 -0.04 -18.67
C ILE A 43 9.09 -0.33 -18.58
N VAL A 44 8.72 -1.37 -17.85
CA VAL A 44 7.34 -1.62 -17.49
C VAL A 44 6.94 -0.54 -16.48
N ARG A 45 6.24 0.48 -16.98
CA ARG A 45 5.59 1.44 -16.07
C ARG A 45 4.47 0.70 -15.36
N PRO A 46 4.48 0.64 -14.01
CA PRO A 46 3.35 0.08 -13.30
C PRO A 46 2.08 0.86 -13.68
N ALA A 47 1.04 0.13 -14.04
CA ALA A 47 -0.25 0.74 -14.32
C ALA A 47 -0.70 1.56 -13.10
N PRO A 48 -1.30 2.75 -13.28
CA PRO A 48 -1.82 3.52 -12.16
C PRO A 48 -2.83 2.65 -11.43
N VAL A 49 -2.54 2.36 -10.16
CA VAL A 49 -3.48 1.70 -9.26
C VAL A 49 -4.66 2.64 -9.13
N ARG A 50 -5.76 2.34 -9.81
CA ARG A 50 -7.03 3.03 -9.58
C ARG A 50 -7.48 2.64 -8.18
N THR A 51 -7.23 3.51 -7.22
CA THR A 51 -7.86 3.41 -5.92
C THR A 51 -9.36 3.58 -6.15
N VAL A 52 -10.10 2.50 -6.13
CA VAL A 52 -11.57 2.55 -6.09
C VAL A 52 -11.91 3.15 -4.75
N VAL A 53 -12.22 4.43 -4.74
CA VAL A 53 -12.75 5.10 -3.55
C VAL A 53 -14.18 4.58 -3.38
N THR A 54 -14.32 3.49 -2.66
CA THR A 54 -15.63 2.99 -2.24
C THR A 54 -16.21 4.06 -1.31
N ARG A 55 -17.26 4.74 -1.76
CA ARG A 55 -17.97 5.70 -0.91
C ARG A 55 -18.49 4.97 0.31
N ALA A 56 -18.01 5.34 1.48
CA ALA A 56 -18.51 4.82 2.72
C ALA A 56 -20.01 5.22 2.89
N VAL A 57 -20.85 4.23 3.06
CA VAL A 57 -22.30 4.41 3.21
C VAL A 57 -22.64 4.40 4.69
N VAL A 58 -23.49 5.34 5.14
CA VAL A 58 -23.99 5.37 6.54
C VAL A 58 -24.63 4.02 6.88
N GLY A 59 -24.23 3.46 8.03
CA GLY A 59 -24.65 2.12 8.47
C GLY A 59 -23.68 1.00 8.04
N GLN A 60 -22.74 1.26 7.15
CA GLN A 60 -21.75 0.26 6.76
C GLN A 60 -20.82 -0.08 7.94
N PHE A 61 -20.63 -1.39 8.17
CA PHE A 61 -19.78 -1.91 9.23
C PHE A 61 -18.36 -2.19 8.74
N PHE A 62 -17.39 -1.93 9.61
CA PHE A 62 -15.96 -2.20 9.42
C PHE A 62 -15.39 -2.84 10.68
N GLU A 63 -14.52 -3.80 10.55
CA GLU A 63 -13.80 -4.38 11.69
C GLU A 63 -12.81 -3.38 12.30
N SER A 64 -12.23 -2.52 11.46
CA SER A 64 -11.33 -1.44 11.86
C SER A 64 -11.61 -0.18 11.04
N VAL A 65 -11.24 0.99 11.57
CA VAL A 65 -11.30 2.24 10.80
C VAL A 65 -10.25 2.18 9.70
N PRO A 66 -10.62 2.40 8.42
CA PRO A 66 -9.68 2.37 7.31
C PRO A 66 -8.60 3.44 7.44
N GLY A 67 -7.35 3.06 7.50
CA GLY A 67 -6.21 3.96 7.45
C GLY A 67 -6.04 4.93 8.63
N PRO A 68 -5.19 5.96 8.46
CA PRO A 68 -4.94 6.96 9.51
C PRO A 68 -6.20 7.75 9.84
N HIS A 69 -6.56 7.83 11.10
CA HIS A 69 -7.76 8.52 11.55
C HIS A 69 -7.51 9.38 12.78
N ILE A 70 -8.34 10.37 12.99
CA ILE A 70 -8.34 11.20 14.20
C ILE A 70 -9.50 10.78 15.11
N ARG A 71 -9.25 10.82 16.41
CA ARG A 71 -10.28 10.61 17.44
C ARG A 71 -10.89 11.96 17.82
N VAL A 72 -12.21 12.04 17.77
CA VAL A 72 -12.98 13.23 18.14
C VAL A 72 -14.00 12.86 19.21
N VAL A 73 -14.08 13.64 20.28
CA VAL A 73 -15.11 13.48 21.32
C VAL A 73 -16.10 14.63 21.17
N HIS A 74 -17.38 14.30 21.08
CA HIS A 74 -18.45 15.29 21.02
C HIS A 74 -19.69 14.76 21.76
N ALA A 75 -20.28 15.58 22.62
CA ALA A 75 -21.44 15.23 23.44
C ALA A 75 -21.32 13.86 24.15
N GLY A 76 -20.15 13.61 24.77
CA GLY A 76 -19.86 12.35 25.48
C GLY A 76 -19.66 11.12 24.59
N ARG A 77 -19.70 11.25 23.26
CA ARG A 77 -19.48 10.17 22.30
C ARG A 77 -18.14 10.33 21.60
N THR A 78 -17.46 9.21 21.37
CA THR A 78 -16.21 9.16 20.60
C THR A 78 -16.51 8.79 19.16
N TYR A 79 -15.95 9.59 18.24
CA TYR A 79 -15.96 9.36 16.81
C TYR A 79 -14.53 9.21 16.29
N PHE A 80 -14.36 8.42 15.26
CA PHE A 80 -13.11 8.28 14.52
C PHE A 80 -13.35 8.85 13.13
N VAL A 81 -12.48 9.74 12.68
CA VAL A 81 -12.66 10.43 11.39
C VAL A 81 -11.49 10.13 10.48
N HIS A 82 -11.78 9.53 9.35
CA HIS A 82 -10.84 9.25 8.27
C HIS A 82 -11.40 9.81 6.95
N ASP A 83 -10.65 10.63 6.27
CA ASP A 83 -11.03 11.29 5.01
C ASP A 83 -12.45 11.87 5.00
N GLY A 84 -12.87 12.48 6.12
CA GLY A 84 -14.18 13.10 6.27
C GLY A 84 -15.34 12.13 6.51
N VAL A 85 -15.05 10.84 6.61
CA VAL A 85 -16.01 9.82 7.02
C VAL A 85 -15.96 9.63 8.53
N TYR A 86 -17.12 9.61 9.16
CA TYR A 86 -17.25 9.48 10.61
C TYR A 86 -17.63 8.06 10.97
N TYR A 87 -16.90 7.48 11.89
CA TYR A 87 -17.11 6.13 12.40
C TYR A 87 -17.40 6.19 13.90
N ALA A 88 -18.40 5.46 14.33
CA ALA A 88 -18.67 5.21 15.75
C ALA A 88 -18.38 3.76 16.08
N ARG A 89 -17.91 3.50 17.31
CA ARG A 89 -17.70 2.12 17.76
C ARG A 89 -19.03 1.40 17.91
N GLN A 90 -19.11 0.19 17.38
CA GLN A 90 -20.26 -0.69 17.47
C GLN A 90 -19.80 -2.13 17.71
N GLY A 91 -20.02 -2.65 18.90
CA GLY A 91 -19.53 -3.98 19.30
C GLY A 91 -18.01 -4.09 19.17
N ARG A 92 -17.54 -5.04 18.37
CA ARG A 92 -16.11 -5.27 18.12
C ARG A 92 -15.51 -4.43 16.98
N GLY A 93 -16.35 -3.67 16.27
CA GLY A 93 -15.92 -2.89 15.12
C GLY A 93 -16.46 -1.46 15.14
N TYR A 94 -16.65 -0.93 13.95
CA TYR A 94 -17.01 0.46 13.70
C TYR A 94 -18.10 0.55 12.64
N THR A 95 -19.02 1.47 12.81
CA THR A 95 -20.07 1.74 11.83
C THR A 95 -19.95 3.18 11.32
N VAL A 96 -20.13 3.36 10.02
CA VAL A 96 -20.20 4.69 9.41
C VAL A 96 -21.43 5.40 9.91
N VAL A 97 -21.25 6.57 10.47
CA VAL A 97 -22.32 7.40 11.00
C VAL A 97 -22.39 8.74 10.28
N ARG A 98 -23.55 9.38 10.33
CA ARG A 98 -23.66 10.76 9.86
C ARG A 98 -22.85 11.67 10.77
N PRO A 99 -22.14 12.66 10.19
CA PRO A 99 -21.45 13.67 10.99
C PRO A 99 -22.48 14.42 11.84
N VAL A 100 -22.11 14.65 13.09
CA VAL A 100 -22.95 15.36 14.05
C VAL A 100 -22.59 16.84 14.05
N ALA A 101 -23.58 17.72 13.96
CA ALA A 101 -23.34 19.16 14.06
C ALA A 101 -22.66 19.49 15.39
N GLY A 102 -21.72 20.43 15.35
CA GLY A 102 -20.92 20.80 16.52
C GLY A 102 -19.61 19.99 16.68
N VAL A 103 -19.42 18.89 15.98
CA VAL A 103 -18.14 18.14 15.96
C VAL A 103 -17.03 19.05 15.46
N ARG A 104 -15.90 19.08 16.18
CA ARG A 104 -14.72 19.89 15.87
C ARG A 104 -13.62 19.03 15.28
N VAL A 105 -13.03 19.49 14.17
CA VAL A 105 -11.86 18.84 13.55
C VAL A 105 -10.77 19.89 13.32
N ALA A 106 -9.52 19.51 13.53
CA ALA A 106 -8.39 20.40 13.35
C ALA A 106 -8.10 20.66 11.86
N THR A 107 -8.32 19.65 11.03
CA THR A 107 -8.02 19.67 9.60
C THR A 107 -9.23 19.23 8.79
N LEU A 108 -9.35 19.78 7.57
CA LEU A 108 -10.38 19.35 6.63
C LEU A 108 -9.90 18.17 5.78
N PRO A 109 -10.82 17.33 5.28
CA PRO A 109 -10.50 16.28 4.33
C PRO A 109 -9.89 16.83 3.04
N ARG A 110 -9.12 16.01 2.34
CA ARG A 110 -8.63 16.36 1.01
C ARG A 110 -9.80 16.48 0.03
N GLY A 111 -9.72 17.46 -0.89
CA GLY A 111 -10.78 17.66 -1.89
C GLY A 111 -12.03 18.39 -1.37
N VAL A 112 -11.95 19.03 -0.21
CA VAL A 112 -13.01 19.90 0.29
C VAL A 112 -13.21 21.09 -0.64
N ALA A 113 -14.47 21.44 -0.95
CA ALA A 113 -14.84 22.61 -1.73
C ALA A 113 -15.15 23.80 -0.81
N LYS A 114 -14.64 24.97 -1.16
CA LYS A 114 -14.99 26.23 -0.50
C LYS A 114 -16.30 26.74 -1.11
N VAL A 115 -17.31 26.99 -0.28
CA VAL A 115 -18.63 27.47 -0.70
C VAL A 115 -19.06 28.69 0.11
N ARG A 116 -19.90 29.54 -0.45
CA ARG A 116 -20.50 30.67 0.28
C ARG A 116 -21.96 30.36 0.60
N ILE A 117 -22.31 30.47 1.87
CA ILE A 117 -23.67 30.28 2.36
C ILE A 117 -24.02 31.48 3.23
N GLY A 118 -25.08 32.21 2.88
CA GLY A 118 -25.48 33.44 3.62
C GLY A 118 -24.37 34.45 3.75
N GLY A 119 -23.56 34.66 2.67
CA GLY A 119 -22.46 35.63 2.68
C GLY A 119 -21.19 35.13 3.42
N ARG A 120 -21.25 34.02 4.12
CA ARG A 120 -20.14 33.46 4.91
C ARG A 120 -19.45 32.30 4.19
N THR A 121 -18.15 32.16 4.40
CA THR A 121 -17.37 31.05 3.85
C THR A 121 -17.62 29.79 4.66
N HIS A 122 -17.98 28.71 3.94
CA HIS A 122 -18.09 27.37 4.45
C HIS A 122 -17.22 26.43 3.60
N TYR A 123 -17.01 25.23 4.09
CA TYR A 123 -16.23 24.19 3.44
C TYR A 123 -17.11 22.94 3.32
N ARG A 124 -17.28 22.43 2.12
CA ARG A 124 -18.13 21.26 1.88
C ARG A 124 -17.31 20.07 1.39
N TYR A 125 -17.50 18.97 2.04
CA TYR A 125 -16.94 17.68 1.63
C TYR A 125 -18.04 16.64 1.65
N GLN A 126 -18.38 16.08 0.48
CA GLN A 126 -19.53 15.22 0.32
C GLN A 126 -20.81 15.90 0.89
N ASN A 127 -21.48 15.28 1.86
CA ASN A 127 -22.67 15.82 2.50
C ASN A 127 -22.38 16.54 3.83
N VAL A 128 -21.11 16.82 4.12
CA VAL A 128 -20.70 17.49 5.36
C VAL A 128 -20.32 18.94 5.06
N THR A 129 -20.90 19.84 5.80
CA THR A 129 -20.54 21.27 5.74
C THR A 129 -19.80 21.64 7.01
N TYR A 130 -18.69 22.35 6.83
CA TYR A 130 -17.84 22.84 7.92
C TYR A 130 -17.78 24.35 7.90
N ARG A 131 -17.70 24.94 9.07
CA ARG A 131 -17.41 26.37 9.27
C ARG A 131 -16.10 26.49 10.02
N ARG A 132 -15.24 27.40 9.60
CA ARG A 132 -14.01 27.72 10.34
C ARG A 132 -14.34 28.52 11.58
N VAL A 133 -13.78 28.11 12.72
CA VAL A 133 -13.86 28.80 14.00
C VAL A 133 -12.44 28.82 14.59
N ASN A 134 -11.81 29.99 14.57
CA ASN A 134 -10.42 30.16 15.00
C ASN A 134 -9.48 29.17 14.29
N SER A 135 -8.84 28.25 15.03
CA SER A 135 -7.87 27.28 14.54
C SER A 135 -8.47 25.93 14.14
N TYR A 136 -9.78 25.76 14.24
CA TYR A 136 -10.45 24.49 13.95
C TYR A 136 -11.67 24.68 13.03
N TYR A 137 -12.24 23.58 12.58
CA TYR A 137 -13.46 23.56 11.79
C TYR A 137 -14.57 22.85 12.56
N VAL A 138 -15.79 23.34 12.43
CA VAL A 138 -16.98 22.79 13.09
C VAL A 138 -17.95 22.30 12.03
N VAL A 139 -18.49 21.12 12.21
CA VAL A 139 -19.62 20.62 11.41
C VAL A 139 -20.87 21.44 11.70
N VAL A 140 -21.53 21.93 10.66
CA VAL A 140 -22.75 22.76 10.74
C VAL A 140 -23.89 22.17 9.96
#